data_250d40f5b7d777501a80b5395859e235
#
_entry.id   250d40f5b7d777501a80b5395859e235
#
_cell.length_a   1.000
_cell.length_b   1.000
_cell.length_c   1.000
_cell.angle_alpha   90.00
_cell.angle_beta   90.00
_cell.angle_gamma   90.00
#
_symmetry.space_group_name_H-M   'P 1'
#
loop_
_entity.id
_entity.type
_entity.pdbx_description
1 polymer ?
#
loop_
_entity_poly.entity_id
_entity_poly.type
_entity_poly.pdbx_seq_one_letter_code
_entity_poly.pdbx_strand_id
1 'polypeptide(L)'
;MKKLSNILLFTLLISVAMSAQKTKETVLKKLDSQTEKYGSIAMQIWDLAEMGYLEEQSSSLLQETLSKEGFTIKKSVADIPTAFVATYGQGKPVIGIMAEYDALPGLSQKNLPYKVDNNTRAGHGCGHHLFGTASAAAAIAVKNYLKETGKAGTVKFFGCPAEEGGSGKVYMTRAGLFDDADVALHWHPNNKNAANPGAALANKSAKFR
;
A
#
# COMPACT_ATOMS: atom_id res chain seq x y z
N MET A 1 -29.46 39.14 14.31
CA MET A 1 -28.61 38.07 14.90
C MET A 1 -28.52 36.81 14.04
N LYS A 2 -29.62 36.18 13.56
CA LYS A 2 -29.56 34.94 12.72
C LYS A 2 -28.74 35.07 11.41
N LYS A 3 -28.80 36.21 10.69
CA LYS A 3 -28.03 36.43 9.45
C LYS A 3 -26.52 36.51 9.72
N LEU A 4 -26.09 37.12 10.80
CA LEU A 4 -24.67 37.24 11.19
C LEU A 4 -24.11 35.87 11.58
N SER A 5 -24.88 35.04 12.29
CA SER A 5 -24.51 33.67 12.67
C SER A 5 -24.33 32.76 11.44
N ASN A 6 -25.21 32.89 10.42
CA ASN A 6 -25.09 32.10 9.19
C ASN A 6 -23.88 32.50 8.35
N ILE A 7 -23.53 33.80 8.28
CA ILE A 7 -22.33 34.27 7.58
C ILE A 7 -21.07 33.75 8.29
N LEU A 8 -21.03 33.82 9.62
CA LEU A 8 -19.88 33.31 10.40
C LEU A 8 -19.69 31.81 10.23
N LEU A 9 -20.78 31.04 10.20
CA LEU A 9 -20.74 29.60 9.96
C LEU A 9 -20.23 29.27 8.53
N PHE A 10 -20.70 30.03 7.53
CA PHE A 10 -20.31 29.85 6.14
C PHE A 10 -18.81 30.17 5.90
N THR A 11 -18.32 31.26 6.49
CA THR A 11 -16.90 31.65 6.42
C THR A 11 -16.00 30.62 7.12
N LEU A 12 -16.45 30.07 8.25
CA LEU A 12 -15.73 28.99 8.95
C LEU A 12 -15.63 27.73 8.09
N LEU A 13 -16.71 27.31 7.45
CA LEU A 13 -16.72 26.13 6.56
C LEU A 13 -15.78 26.31 5.34
N ILE A 14 -15.76 27.51 4.74
CA ILE A 14 -14.85 27.82 3.62
C ILE A 14 -13.39 27.75 4.10
N SER A 15 -13.06 28.31 5.24
CA SER A 15 -11.67 28.31 5.75
C SER A 15 -11.17 26.90 6.06
N VAL A 16 -12.02 26.01 6.58
CA VAL A 16 -11.69 24.59 6.82
C VAL A 16 -11.47 23.86 5.52
N ALA A 17 -12.34 24.06 4.51
CA ALA A 17 -12.19 23.45 3.20
C ALA A 17 -10.89 23.88 2.49
N MET A 18 -10.55 25.17 2.52
CA MET A 18 -9.30 25.69 1.95
C MET A 18 -8.06 25.15 2.67
N SER A 19 -8.11 24.99 3.97
CA SER A 19 -7.01 24.39 4.75
C SER A 19 -6.80 22.92 4.39
N ALA A 20 -7.88 22.16 4.26
CA ALA A 20 -7.82 20.75 3.86
C ALA A 20 -7.24 20.58 2.44
N GLN A 21 -7.67 21.41 1.49
CA GLN A 21 -7.16 21.40 0.12
C GLN A 21 -5.65 21.69 0.08
N LYS A 22 -5.18 22.73 0.79
CA LYS A 22 -3.78 23.09 0.88
C LYS A 22 -2.92 21.96 1.48
N THR A 23 -3.45 21.25 2.47
CA THR A 23 -2.77 20.10 3.08
C THR A 23 -2.60 18.97 2.07
N LYS A 24 -3.66 18.63 1.31
CA LYS A 24 -3.62 17.61 0.27
C LYS A 24 -2.55 17.93 -0.80
N GLU A 25 -2.56 19.16 -1.31
CA GLU A 25 -1.58 19.62 -2.32
C GLU A 25 -0.14 19.53 -1.81
N THR A 26 0.09 19.88 -0.54
CA THR A 26 1.42 19.79 0.08
C THR A 26 1.89 18.34 0.16
N VAL A 27 1.02 17.40 0.56
CA VAL A 27 1.34 15.98 0.62
C VAL A 27 1.68 15.44 -0.77
N LEU A 28 0.86 15.77 -1.79
CA LEU A 28 1.10 15.32 -3.16
C LEU A 28 2.43 15.86 -3.71
N LYS A 29 2.73 17.15 -3.53
CA LYS A 29 4.03 17.71 -3.95
C LYS A 29 5.23 17.03 -3.29
N LYS A 30 5.11 16.66 -2.01
CA LYS A 30 6.16 15.91 -1.30
C LYS A 30 6.34 14.50 -1.90
N LEU A 31 5.26 13.82 -2.24
CA LEU A 31 5.32 12.52 -2.92
C LEU A 31 5.96 12.65 -4.31
N ASP A 32 5.54 13.63 -5.10
CA ASP A 32 6.10 13.91 -6.43
C ASP A 32 7.62 14.15 -6.38
N SER A 33 8.11 14.86 -5.36
CA SER A 33 9.54 15.10 -5.17
C SER A 33 10.35 13.84 -4.82
N GLN A 34 9.69 12.74 -4.50
CA GLN A 34 10.31 11.45 -4.13
C GLN A 34 10.10 10.37 -5.21
N THR A 35 9.62 10.74 -6.38
CA THR A 35 9.32 9.80 -7.48
C THR A 35 10.51 8.90 -7.83
N GLU A 36 11.71 9.45 -7.93
CA GLU A 36 12.92 8.68 -8.23
C GLU A 36 13.26 7.66 -7.13
N LYS A 37 13.13 8.05 -5.86
CA LYS A 37 13.35 7.16 -4.72
C LYS A 37 12.41 5.95 -4.78
N TYR A 38 11.12 6.19 -4.91
CA TYR A 38 10.13 5.11 -4.96
C TYR A 38 10.19 4.33 -6.27
N GLY A 39 10.46 5.00 -7.39
CA GLY A 39 10.72 4.34 -8.67
C GLY A 39 11.87 3.35 -8.60
N SER A 40 12.96 3.72 -7.93
CA SER A 40 14.11 2.82 -7.72
C SER A 40 13.74 1.60 -6.86
N ILE A 41 12.93 1.77 -5.80
CA ILE A 41 12.45 0.65 -4.96
C ILE A 41 11.57 -0.29 -5.79
N ALA A 42 10.63 0.27 -6.57
CA ALA A 42 9.76 -0.51 -7.43
C ALA A 42 10.56 -1.32 -8.47
N MET A 43 11.58 -0.71 -9.08
CA MET A 43 12.44 -1.42 -10.04
C MET A 43 13.28 -2.52 -9.40
N GLN A 44 13.74 -2.35 -8.16
CA GLN A 44 14.42 -3.41 -7.42
C GLN A 44 13.51 -4.62 -7.20
N ILE A 45 12.26 -4.40 -6.77
CA ILE A 45 11.26 -5.47 -6.61
C ILE A 45 10.95 -6.11 -7.97
N TRP A 46 10.84 -5.29 -9.04
CA TRP A 46 10.62 -5.78 -10.40
C TRP A 46 11.76 -6.71 -10.86
N ASP A 47 13.01 -6.33 -10.62
CA ASP A 47 14.18 -7.13 -10.99
C ASP A 47 14.26 -8.47 -10.21
N LEU A 48 13.83 -8.47 -8.95
CA LEU A 48 13.79 -9.68 -8.12
C LEU A 48 12.76 -10.69 -8.63
N ALA A 49 11.59 -10.22 -9.06
CA ALA A 49 10.50 -11.04 -9.58
C ALA A 49 10.23 -12.31 -8.75
N GLU A 50 10.17 -12.17 -7.43
CA GLU A 50 9.98 -13.27 -6.48
C GLU A 50 8.53 -13.73 -6.46
N MET A 51 8.31 -15.02 -6.55
CA MET A 51 6.97 -15.62 -6.54
C MET A 51 6.39 -15.71 -5.13
N GLY A 52 5.08 -15.88 -5.04
CA GLY A 52 4.35 -15.97 -3.79
C GLY A 52 4.96 -16.93 -2.78
N TYR A 53 5.06 -16.50 -1.52
CA TYR A 53 5.74 -17.11 -0.38
C TYR A 53 7.27 -17.18 -0.47
N LEU A 54 7.88 -16.71 -1.56
CA LEU A 54 9.32 -16.67 -1.79
C LEU A 54 9.83 -15.21 -1.89
N GLU A 55 9.01 -14.23 -1.57
CA GLU A 55 9.31 -12.79 -1.71
C GLU A 55 10.22 -12.28 -0.56
N GLU A 56 11.31 -12.98 -0.30
CA GLU A 56 12.18 -12.70 0.84
C GLU A 56 12.87 -11.34 0.74
N GLN A 57 13.45 -11.04 -0.42
CA GLN A 57 14.17 -9.80 -0.65
C GLN A 57 13.21 -8.62 -0.84
N SER A 58 12.12 -8.82 -1.59
CA SER A 58 11.08 -7.80 -1.80
C SER A 58 10.43 -7.38 -0.49
N SER A 59 10.06 -8.36 0.35
CA SER A 59 9.55 -8.12 1.69
C SER A 59 10.57 -7.38 2.57
N SER A 60 11.84 -7.83 2.57
CA SER A 60 12.91 -7.21 3.35
C SER A 60 13.13 -5.76 2.95
N LEU A 61 13.18 -5.47 1.65
CA LEU A 61 13.35 -4.11 1.11
C LEU A 61 12.24 -3.16 1.57
N LEU A 62 10.98 -3.60 1.53
CA LEU A 62 9.85 -2.79 2.03
C LEU A 62 9.89 -2.62 3.56
N GLN A 63 10.24 -3.67 4.30
CA GLN A 63 10.43 -3.60 5.76
C GLN A 63 11.52 -2.59 6.14
N GLU A 64 12.68 -2.66 5.48
CA GLU A 64 13.77 -1.72 5.70
C GLU A 64 13.38 -0.27 5.35
N THR A 65 12.70 -0.09 4.23
CA THR A 65 12.20 1.22 3.81
C THR A 65 11.31 1.85 4.87
N LEU A 66 10.34 1.09 5.39
CA LEU A 66 9.43 1.56 6.43
C LEU A 66 10.12 1.73 7.79
N SER A 67 11.03 0.82 8.15
CA SER A 67 11.80 0.92 9.40
C SER A 67 12.67 2.17 9.43
N LYS A 68 13.37 2.51 8.34
CA LYS A 68 14.15 3.75 8.20
C LYS A 68 13.30 5.02 8.36
N GLU A 69 12.02 4.91 8.05
CA GLU A 69 11.05 6.00 8.24
C GLU A 69 10.38 6.00 9.63
N GLY A 70 10.80 5.11 10.53
CA GLY A 70 10.37 5.08 11.93
C GLY A 70 9.14 4.22 12.22
N PHE A 71 8.76 3.32 11.31
CA PHE A 71 7.74 2.32 11.60
C PHE A 71 8.30 1.18 12.46
N THR A 72 7.49 0.69 13.37
CA THR A 72 7.76 -0.56 14.09
C THR A 72 7.33 -1.75 13.24
N ILE A 73 8.26 -2.68 12.98
CA ILE A 73 8.02 -3.82 12.09
C ILE A 73 7.73 -5.09 12.91
N LYS A 74 6.60 -5.73 12.66
CA LYS A 74 6.29 -7.08 13.12
C LYS A 74 6.43 -8.04 11.93
N LYS A 75 7.49 -8.84 11.94
CA LYS A 75 7.85 -9.77 10.85
C LYS A 75 7.15 -11.11 11.00
N SER A 76 7.10 -11.87 9.91
CA SER A 76 6.64 -13.27 9.84
C SER A 76 5.29 -13.46 10.51
N VAL A 77 4.35 -12.54 10.25
CA VAL A 77 2.98 -12.61 10.80
C VAL A 77 2.18 -13.72 10.12
N ALA A 78 1.19 -14.26 10.82
CA ALA A 78 0.34 -15.37 10.34
C ALA A 78 1.14 -16.62 9.92
N ASP A 79 2.31 -16.85 10.54
CA ASP A 79 3.24 -17.95 10.21
C ASP A 79 3.75 -17.94 8.76
N ILE A 80 3.70 -16.77 8.11
CA ILE A 80 4.21 -16.56 6.75
C ILE A 80 5.51 -15.75 6.85
N PRO A 81 6.68 -16.32 6.50
CA PRO A 81 7.98 -15.65 6.63
C PRO A 81 8.07 -14.29 5.94
N THR A 82 7.42 -14.15 4.79
CA THR A 82 7.44 -12.95 3.96
C THR A 82 6.34 -11.93 4.30
N ALA A 83 5.36 -12.30 5.16
CA ALA A 83 4.32 -11.38 5.62
C ALA A 83 4.81 -10.51 6.80
N PHE A 84 4.39 -9.26 6.82
CA PHE A 84 4.72 -8.35 7.92
C PHE A 84 3.68 -7.26 8.13
N VAL A 85 3.71 -6.64 9.31
CA VAL A 85 2.95 -5.43 9.61
C VAL A 85 3.90 -4.35 10.08
N ALA A 86 3.83 -3.17 9.46
CA ALA A 86 4.56 -1.99 9.88
C ALA A 86 3.60 -0.97 10.48
N THR A 87 3.87 -0.51 11.70
CA THR A 87 2.96 0.36 12.45
C THR A 87 3.64 1.67 12.84
N TYR A 88 2.94 2.80 12.66
CA TYR A 88 3.36 4.12 13.15
C TYR A 88 2.19 4.86 13.78
N GLY A 89 2.49 5.64 14.84
CA GLY A 89 1.50 6.44 15.55
C GLY A 89 0.77 5.66 16.64
N GLN A 90 -0.23 6.30 17.22
CA GLN A 90 -1.05 5.71 18.28
C GLN A 90 -2.44 6.34 18.31
N GLY A 91 -3.40 5.59 18.83
CA GLY A 91 -4.79 6.03 18.93
C GLY A 91 -5.58 5.85 17.63
N LYS A 92 -6.79 6.37 17.66
CA LYS A 92 -7.76 6.27 16.55
C LYS A 92 -7.73 7.53 15.65
N PRO A 93 -8.07 7.41 14.36
CA PRO A 93 -8.40 6.16 13.67
C PRO A 93 -7.18 5.27 13.40
N VAL A 94 -7.41 3.96 13.26
CA VAL A 94 -6.42 2.99 12.74
C VAL A 94 -6.66 2.79 11.26
N ILE A 95 -5.73 3.26 10.43
CA ILE A 95 -5.82 3.19 8.97
C ILE A 95 -4.90 2.07 8.48
N GLY A 96 -5.48 1.03 7.91
CA GLY A 96 -4.78 -0.05 7.24
C GLY A 96 -4.50 0.29 5.77
N ILE A 97 -3.27 0.10 5.33
CA ILE A 97 -2.86 0.22 3.92
C ILE A 97 -2.33 -1.13 3.49
N MET A 98 -3.00 -1.74 2.50
CA MET A 98 -2.64 -3.04 1.96
C MET A 98 -1.53 -2.90 0.92
N ALA A 99 -0.68 -3.93 0.81
CA ALA A 99 0.40 -3.98 -0.18
C ALA A 99 0.68 -5.41 -0.61
N GLU A 100 1.03 -5.59 -1.88
CA GLU A 100 1.44 -6.85 -2.48
C GLU A 100 2.80 -6.65 -3.16
N TYR A 101 3.56 -7.73 -3.35
CA TYR A 101 4.91 -7.66 -3.96
C TYR A 101 5.34 -8.98 -4.61
N ASP A 102 4.43 -9.93 -4.79
CA ASP A 102 4.67 -11.19 -5.48
C ASP A 102 4.58 -11.05 -6.99
N ALA A 103 5.38 -11.85 -7.70
CA ALA A 103 5.41 -11.96 -9.15
C ALA A 103 4.64 -13.20 -9.63
N LEU A 104 4.20 -13.16 -10.89
CA LEU A 104 3.52 -14.27 -11.57
C LEU A 104 4.53 -15.26 -12.14
N PRO A 105 4.30 -16.58 -11.97
CA PRO A 105 5.13 -17.59 -12.62
C PRO A 105 4.91 -17.66 -14.15
N GLY A 106 5.91 -18.14 -14.84
CA GLY A 106 5.82 -18.40 -16.30
C GLY A 106 5.85 -17.15 -17.16
N LEU A 107 6.28 -16.03 -16.64
CA LEU A 107 6.43 -14.78 -17.39
C LEU A 107 7.90 -14.47 -17.65
N SER A 108 8.16 -13.92 -18.85
CA SER A 108 9.40 -13.21 -19.17
C SER A 108 9.14 -11.71 -19.10
N GLN A 109 10.06 -10.95 -18.50
CA GLN A 109 9.94 -9.51 -18.40
C GLN A 109 11.21 -8.78 -18.84
N LYS A 110 11.05 -7.71 -19.56
CA LYS A 110 12.09 -6.70 -19.86
C LYS A 110 11.45 -5.34 -19.98
N ASN A 111 12.21 -4.31 -19.70
CA ASN A 111 11.79 -2.92 -19.92
C ASN A 111 11.87 -2.56 -21.40
N LEU A 112 11.03 -3.24 -22.22
CA LEU A 112 10.93 -3.06 -23.66
C LEU A 112 9.45 -3.03 -24.07
N PRO A 113 9.08 -2.27 -25.12
CA PRO A 113 7.69 -2.13 -25.57
C PRO A 113 7.17 -3.36 -26.37
N TYR A 114 7.91 -4.43 -26.43
CA TYR A 114 7.56 -5.67 -27.14
C TYR A 114 7.98 -6.89 -26.33
N LYS A 115 7.31 -8.02 -26.58
CA LYS A 115 7.58 -9.28 -25.90
C LYS A 115 8.96 -9.82 -26.28
N VAL A 116 9.75 -10.16 -25.26
CA VAL A 116 11.04 -10.85 -25.40
C VAL A 116 11.05 -12.01 -24.41
N ASP A 117 11.40 -13.20 -24.89
CA ASP A 117 11.73 -14.31 -24.02
C ASP A 117 13.17 -14.14 -23.53
N ASN A 118 13.34 -13.95 -22.24
CA ASN A 118 14.65 -13.81 -21.60
C ASN A 118 14.93 -14.95 -20.63
N ASN A 119 14.20 -16.07 -20.75
CA ASN A 119 14.31 -17.26 -19.92
C ASN A 119 14.09 -17.01 -18.40
N THR A 120 13.44 -15.90 -18.03
CA THR A 120 13.00 -15.72 -16.66
C THR A 120 11.82 -16.63 -16.36
N ARG A 121 11.71 -17.06 -15.10
CA ARG A 121 10.64 -17.97 -14.66
C ARG A 121 9.45 -17.24 -14.06
N ALA A 122 9.60 -15.95 -13.77
CA ALA A 122 8.58 -15.09 -13.18
C ALA A 122 8.70 -13.65 -13.69
N GLY A 123 7.61 -12.89 -13.53
CA GLY A 123 7.58 -11.49 -13.88
C GLY A 123 6.38 -10.77 -13.25
N HIS A 124 6.51 -9.45 -13.07
CA HIS A 124 5.47 -8.61 -12.50
C HIS A 124 4.40 -8.18 -13.53
N GLY A 125 3.68 -9.18 -14.08
CA GLY A 125 2.59 -8.92 -15.03
C GLY A 125 1.36 -8.27 -14.40
N CYS A 126 1.18 -8.40 -13.07
CA CYS A 126 0.08 -7.80 -12.31
C CYS A 126 0.44 -6.43 -11.69
N GLY A 127 1.72 -6.07 -11.70
CA GLY A 127 2.19 -4.78 -11.20
C GLY A 127 2.37 -4.68 -9.68
N HIS A 128 2.51 -5.80 -8.97
CA HIS A 128 2.64 -5.80 -7.52
C HIS A 128 3.90 -5.08 -7.02
N HIS A 129 4.98 -5.01 -7.80
CA HIS A 129 6.15 -4.17 -7.51
C HIS A 129 5.79 -2.68 -7.36
N LEU A 130 4.85 -2.18 -8.17
CA LEU A 130 4.30 -0.82 -8.04
C LEU A 130 3.37 -0.73 -6.84
N PHE A 131 2.51 -1.74 -6.65
CA PHE A 131 1.53 -1.77 -5.58
C PHE A 131 2.21 -1.72 -4.20
N GLY A 132 3.16 -2.59 -3.93
CA GLY A 132 3.90 -2.61 -2.67
C GLY A 132 4.61 -1.28 -2.38
N THR A 133 5.31 -0.77 -3.38
CA THR A 133 6.10 0.46 -3.26
C THR A 133 5.24 1.70 -3.06
N ALA A 134 4.19 1.89 -3.87
CA ALA A 134 3.34 3.07 -3.74
C ALA A 134 2.49 3.03 -2.46
N SER A 135 2.08 1.84 -2.00
CA SER A 135 1.45 1.68 -0.69
C SER A 135 2.39 2.07 0.46
N ALA A 136 3.69 1.73 0.36
CA ALA A 136 4.70 2.17 1.33
C ALA A 136 4.87 3.70 1.31
N ALA A 137 4.93 4.30 0.12
CA ALA A 137 4.99 5.75 -0.04
C ALA A 137 3.75 6.44 0.58
N ALA A 138 2.56 5.89 0.38
CA ALA A 138 1.33 6.38 0.99
C ALA A 138 1.35 6.28 2.52
N ALA A 139 1.78 5.14 3.08
CA ALA A 139 1.92 4.97 4.53
C ALA A 139 2.90 5.98 5.13
N ILE A 140 4.04 6.21 4.47
CA ILE A 140 5.03 7.21 4.88
C ILE A 140 4.47 8.63 4.80
N ALA A 141 3.67 8.94 3.78
CA ALA A 141 3.00 10.24 3.66
C ALA A 141 2.01 10.49 4.80
N VAL A 142 1.20 9.48 5.15
CA VAL A 142 0.28 9.55 6.31
C VAL A 142 1.06 9.72 7.60
N LYS A 143 2.14 8.94 7.82
CA LYS A 143 3.04 9.09 8.97
C LYS A 143 3.58 10.51 9.09
N ASN A 144 4.06 11.08 7.99
CA ASN A 144 4.58 12.44 7.98
C ASN A 144 3.50 13.46 8.33
N TYR A 145 2.28 13.29 7.80
CA TYR A 145 1.14 14.13 8.14
C TYR A 145 0.79 14.07 9.64
N LEU A 146 0.74 12.88 10.23
CA LEU A 146 0.48 12.71 11.67
C LEU A 146 1.56 13.42 12.51
N LYS A 147 2.84 13.22 12.13
CA LYS A 147 3.99 13.85 12.80
C LYS A 147 3.93 15.38 12.71
N GLU A 148 3.67 15.94 11.54
CA GLU A 148 3.68 17.39 11.30
C GLU A 148 2.49 18.10 11.95
N THR A 149 1.34 17.43 12.05
CA THR A 149 0.12 18.01 12.59
C THR A 149 -0.09 17.73 14.07
N GLY A 150 0.66 16.78 14.65
CA GLY A 150 0.43 16.32 16.02
C GLY A 150 -0.90 15.59 16.23
N LYS A 151 -1.60 15.22 15.16
CA LYS A 151 -2.88 14.51 15.26
C LYS A 151 -2.68 13.09 15.74
N ALA A 152 -3.59 12.63 16.59
CA ALA A 152 -3.69 11.22 16.95
C ALA A 152 -4.15 10.40 15.75
N GLY A 153 -3.68 9.15 15.70
CA GLY A 153 -4.02 8.18 14.67
C GLY A 153 -2.91 7.15 14.51
N THR A 154 -3.28 5.99 14.00
CA THR A 154 -2.35 4.90 13.71
C THR A 154 -2.40 4.57 12.23
N VAL A 155 -1.26 4.46 11.58
CA VAL A 155 -1.15 3.89 10.24
C VAL A 155 -0.49 2.52 10.32
N LYS A 156 -1.13 1.51 9.75
CA LYS A 156 -0.62 0.15 9.61
C LYS A 156 -0.44 -0.17 8.14
N PHE A 157 0.79 -0.49 7.76
CA PHE A 157 1.06 -1.07 6.46
C PHE A 157 1.07 -2.58 6.60
N PHE A 158 0.27 -3.26 5.78
CA PHE A 158 0.18 -4.71 5.74
C PHE A 158 0.90 -5.23 4.50
N GLY A 159 2.09 -5.80 4.68
CA GLY A 159 2.80 -6.53 3.64
C GLY A 159 2.17 -7.90 3.46
N CYS A 160 1.42 -8.06 2.37
CA CYS A 160 0.60 -9.22 2.09
C CYS A 160 1.22 -10.01 0.94
N PRO A 161 1.95 -11.10 1.22
CA PRO A 161 2.57 -11.93 0.21
C PRO A 161 1.57 -12.84 -0.50
N ALA A 162 2.00 -13.45 -1.61
CA ALA A 162 1.34 -14.55 -2.28
C ALA A 162 -0.12 -14.30 -2.65
N GLU A 163 -0.43 -13.12 -3.21
CA GLU A 163 -1.77 -12.85 -3.74
C GLU A 163 -2.06 -13.76 -4.93
N GLU A 164 -1.06 -13.98 -5.82
CA GLU A 164 -1.14 -14.78 -7.03
C GLU A 164 -1.30 -16.30 -6.74
N GLY A 165 -2.51 -16.65 -6.34
CA GLY A 165 -2.91 -18.05 -6.07
C GLY A 165 -2.51 -18.60 -4.72
N GLY A 166 -1.78 -17.86 -3.87
CA GLY A 166 -1.37 -18.29 -2.52
C GLY A 166 -2.31 -17.86 -1.41
N SER A 167 -3.13 -16.81 -1.65
CA SER A 167 -4.13 -16.30 -0.70
C SER A 167 -3.56 -15.84 0.66
N GLY A 168 -2.39 -15.19 0.67
CA GLY A 168 -1.73 -14.74 1.90
C GLY A 168 -2.62 -13.91 2.81
N LYS A 169 -3.44 -12.99 2.25
CA LYS A 169 -4.39 -12.19 3.04
C LYS A 169 -5.43 -13.02 3.77
N VAL A 170 -5.82 -14.18 3.26
CA VAL A 170 -6.77 -15.07 3.93
C VAL A 170 -6.17 -15.59 5.24
N TYR A 171 -4.91 -15.99 5.24
CA TYR A 171 -4.20 -16.42 6.46
C TYR A 171 -4.03 -15.26 7.43
N MET A 172 -3.67 -14.08 6.93
CA MET A 172 -3.54 -12.85 7.74
C MET A 172 -4.88 -12.47 8.39
N THR A 173 -6.00 -12.62 7.67
CA THR A 173 -7.35 -12.39 8.20
C THR A 173 -7.69 -13.40 9.29
N ARG A 174 -7.42 -14.69 9.08
CA ARG A 174 -7.63 -15.73 10.10
C ARG A 174 -6.80 -15.52 11.36
N ALA A 175 -5.63 -14.90 11.22
CA ALA A 175 -4.78 -14.51 12.34
C ALA A 175 -5.23 -13.20 13.02
N GLY A 176 -6.35 -12.59 12.63
CA GLY A 176 -6.93 -11.39 13.22
C GLY A 176 -6.12 -10.11 12.99
N LEU A 177 -5.23 -10.09 11.98
CA LEU A 177 -4.31 -8.96 11.81
C LEU A 177 -5.00 -7.65 11.38
N PHE A 178 -6.21 -7.74 10.84
CA PHE A 178 -6.98 -6.59 10.37
C PHE A 178 -8.08 -6.14 11.34
N ASP A 179 -8.32 -6.88 12.44
CA ASP A 179 -9.49 -6.70 13.30
C ASP A 179 -9.53 -5.34 14.02
N ASP A 180 -8.40 -4.72 14.27
CA ASP A 180 -8.31 -3.42 14.93
C ASP A 180 -8.29 -2.22 13.96
N ALA A 181 -8.29 -2.47 12.64
CA ALA A 181 -8.34 -1.41 11.64
C ALA A 181 -9.75 -0.82 11.52
N ASP A 182 -9.87 0.51 11.64
CA ASP A 182 -11.14 1.21 11.42
C ASP A 182 -11.47 1.30 9.92
N VAL A 183 -10.43 1.30 9.07
CA VAL A 183 -10.54 1.29 7.60
C VAL A 183 -9.34 0.58 7.00
N ALA A 184 -9.56 -0.21 5.95
CA ALA A 184 -8.51 -0.80 5.13
C ALA A 184 -8.58 -0.22 3.73
N LEU A 185 -7.47 0.34 3.26
CA LEU A 185 -7.32 0.92 1.93
C LEU A 185 -6.51 -0.01 1.05
N HIS A 186 -7.04 -0.27 -0.12
CA HIS A 186 -6.44 -1.11 -1.15
C HIS A 186 -6.51 -0.39 -2.51
N TRP A 187 -5.52 -0.56 -3.35
CA TRP A 187 -5.55 -0.14 -4.73
C TRP A 187 -4.90 -1.21 -5.61
N HIS A 188 -5.03 -1.12 -6.91
CA HIS A 188 -4.36 -2.03 -7.82
C HIS A 188 -3.96 -1.30 -9.11
N PRO A 189 -2.76 -1.53 -9.67
CA PRO A 189 -2.36 -1.00 -10.95
C PRO A 189 -3.37 -1.34 -12.04
N ASN A 190 -3.78 -0.35 -12.85
CA ASN A 190 -4.76 -0.52 -13.91
C ASN A 190 -4.51 0.50 -15.03
N ASN A 191 -5.25 0.40 -16.13
CA ASN A 191 -5.14 1.28 -17.31
C ASN A 191 -5.81 2.65 -17.13
N LYS A 192 -6.46 2.91 -16.00
CA LYS A 192 -7.09 4.19 -15.66
C LYS A 192 -7.17 4.40 -14.16
N ASN A 193 -7.10 5.67 -13.75
CA ASN A 193 -7.35 6.06 -12.36
C ASN A 193 -8.86 6.12 -12.10
N ALA A 194 -9.35 5.28 -11.20
CA ALA A 194 -10.75 5.24 -10.82
C ALA A 194 -10.90 4.82 -9.35
N ALA A 195 -11.91 5.36 -8.66
CA ALA A 195 -12.41 4.80 -7.42
C ALA A 195 -13.65 3.95 -7.76
N ASN A 196 -13.54 2.65 -7.59
CA ASN A 196 -14.64 1.72 -7.87
C ASN A 196 -14.93 0.85 -6.64
N PRO A 197 -15.83 1.27 -5.75
CA PRO A 197 -16.17 0.52 -4.54
C PRO A 197 -17.10 -0.66 -4.89
N GLY A 198 -16.59 -1.60 -5.68
CA GLY A 198 -17.30 -2.84 -6.02
C GLY A 198 -17.38 -3.79 -4.83
N ALA A 199 -18.49 -4.53 -4.73
CA ALA A 199 -18.58 -5.67 -3.85
C ALA A 199 -18.23 -6.95 -4.61
N ALA A 200 -17.58 -7.90 -3.93
CA ALA A 200 -17.32 -9.24 -4.48
C ALA A 200 -17.89 -10.30 -3.54
N LEU A 201 -18.37 -11.39 -4.13
CA LEU A 201 -18.72 -12.60 -3.42
C LEU A 201 -17.47 -13.46 -3.18
N ALA A 202 -17.63 -14.57 -2.46
CA ALA A 202 -16.54 -15.52 -2.23
C ALA A 202 -16.09 -16.17 -3.54
N ASN A 203 -14.76 -16.29 -3.71
CA ASN A 203 -14.15 -17.01 -4.81
C ASN A 203 -13.74 -18.43 -4.40
N LYS A 204 -13.91 -19.37 -5.33
CA LYS A 204 -13.38 -20.73 -5.20
C LYS A 204 -12.77 -21.13 -6.52
N SER A 205 -11.50 -21.50 -6.52
CA SER A 205 -10.81 -21.97 -7.73
C SER A 205 -10.41 -23.44 -7.61
N ALA A 206 -10.32 -24.12 -8.77
CA ALA A 206 -9.87 -25.48 -8.87
C ALA A 206 -9.08 -25.69 -10.15
N LYS A 207 -8.10 -26.61 -10.12
CA LYS A 207 -7.37 -27.06 -11.30
C LYS A 207 -7.86 -28.46 -11.65
N PHE A 208 -8.34 -28.62 -12.86
CA PHE A 208 -8.72 -29.93 -13.40
C PHE A 208 -7.59 -30.42 -14.32
N ARG A 209 -7.19 -31.67 -14.17
CA ARG A 209 -6.17 -32.34 -15.01
C ARG A 209 -6.80 -33.55 -15.68
#